data_3f5522c0ea6695b9edd2424be773d2e9
#
_entry.id   3f5522c0ea6695b9edd2424be773d2e9
#
_cell.length_a   1.000
_cell.length_b   1.000
_cell.length_c   1.000
_cell.angle_alpha   90.00
_cell.angle_beta   90.00
_cell.angle_gamma   90.00
#
_symmetry.space_group_name_H-M   'P 1'
#
loop_
_entity.id
_entity.type
_entity.pdbx_description
1 polymer ?
#
loop_
_entity_poly.entity_id
_entity_poly.type
_entity_poly.pdbx_seq_one_letter_code
_entity_poly.pdbx_strand_id
1 'polypeptide(L)'
;MLIALAGVTGVGKSYYSQEIENNFNIKKIHTIRTRAIRPGEIDGITGYFMTEDELDNEIVRGNIAIDFSEFGGRYAYLKSEVFSNDNHVFEMHYTHIDGWKKVKPNMISIYILPRNIEIAINNIKSRNLSKEKEDERIKEVYEQYNNFMNNKELQKKFDYIVYNDFNDDSKTELLSLIGRIVKKWIFL
;
A
#
# COMPACT_ATOMS: atom_id res chain seq x y z
N MET A 1 13.63 1.79 -8.88
CA MET A 1 12.71 2.76 -8.23
C MET A 1 11.71 2.02 -7.37
N LEU A 2 11.33 2.56 -6.21
CA LEU A 2 10.29 1.95 -5.35
C LEU A 2 9.20 2.98 -5.07
N ILE A 3 7.94 2.66 -5.37
CA ILE A 3 6.77 3.50 -5.13
C ILE A 3 5.89 2.84 -4.06
N ALA A 4 5.59 3.57 -3.00
CA ALA A 4 4.69 3.14 -1.95
C ALA A 4 3.34 3.87 -2.04
N LEU A 5 2.25 3.11 -2.07
CA LEU A 5 0.89 3.61 -2.01
C LEU A 5 0.35 3.44 -0.60
N ALA A 6 0.04 4.54 0.07
CA ALA A 6 -0.69 4.56 1.33
C ALA A 6 -2.04 5.26 1.13
N GLY A 7 -2.90 5.19 2.13
CA GLY A 7 -4.19 5.89 2.07
C GLY A 7 -5.25 5.20 2.89
N VAL A 8 -6.40 5.83 2.97
CA VAL A 8 -7.55 5.38 3.74
C VAL A 8 -8.01 3.98 3.30
N THR A 9 -8.52 3.19 4.22
CA THR A 9 -9.16 1.91 3.90
C THR A 9 -10.30 2.14 2.90
N GLY A 10 -10.39 1.30 1.86
CA GLY A 10 -11.43 1.44 0.82
C GLY A 10 -11.13 2.45 -0.29
N VAL A 11 -10.00 3.19 -0.24
CA VAL A 11 -9.68 4.26 -1.22
C VAL A 11 -9.15 3.75 -2.56
N GLY A 12 -9.02 2.44 -2.78
CA GLY A 12 -8.61 1.89 -4.07
C GLY A 12 -7.10 1.71 -4.27
N LYS A 13 -6.29 1.57 -3.20
CA LYS A 13 -4.84 1.32 -3.32
C LYS A 13 -4.53 0.14 -4.25
N SER A 14 -5.20 -1.00 -4.05
CA SER A 14 -4.98 -2.21 -4.84
C SER A 14 -5.38 -2.06 -6.31
N TYR A 15 -6.43 -1.28 -6.58
CA TYR A 15 -6.79 -0.91 -7.93
C TYR A 15 -5.66 -0.11 -8.60
N TYR A 16 -5.16 0.92 -7.91
CA TYR A 16 -4.10 1.75 -8.47
C TYR A 16 -2.76 1.03 -8.61
N SER A 17 -2.40 0.14 -7.66
CA SER A 17 -1.19 -0.67 -7.82
C SER A 17 -1.27 -1.56 -9.07
N GLN A 18 -2.46 -2.11 -9.38
CA GLN A 18 -2.69 -2.87 -10.61
C GLN A 18 -2.64 -1.99 -11.87
N GLU A 19 -3.24 -0.79 -11.84
CA GLU A 19 -3.18 0.14 -12.96
C GLU A 19 -1.76 0.62 -13.25
N ILE A 20 -0.95 0.84 -12.21
CA ILE A 20 0.47 1.18 -12.37
C ILE A 20 1.22 0.03 -13.04
N GLU A 21 1.01 -1.21 -12.60
CA GLU A 21 1.63 -2.38 -13.21
C GLU A 21 1.21 -2.56 -14.68
N ASN A 22 -0.07 -2.36 -15.00
CA ASN A 22 -0.59 -2.52 -16.35
C ASN A 22 -0.10 -1.45 -17.34
N ASN A 23 0.17 -0.23 -16.88
CA ASN A 23 0.48 0.91 -17.74
C ASN A 23 1.97 1.27 -17.77
N PHE A 24 2.77 0.76 -16.82
CA PHE A 24 4.19 1.07 -16.70
C PHE A 24 4.98 -0.22 -16.49
N ASN A 25 6.27 -0.19 -16.78
CA ASN A 25 7.17 -1.30 -16.44
C ASN A 25 7.54 -1.24 -14.94
N ILE A 26 6.52 -1.37 -14.08
CA ILE A 26 6.62 -1.32 -12.62
C ILE A 26 5.88 -2.53 -12.07
N LYS A 27 6.60 -3.46 -11.41
CA LYS A 27 6.03 -4.70 -10.88
C LYS A 27 5.49 -4.49 -9.47
N LYS A 28 4.46 -5.23 -9.09
CA LYS A 28 4.01 -5.23 -7.69
C LYS A 28 4.95 -6.05 -6.83
N ILE A 29 5.28 -5.53 -5.64
CA ILE A 29 5.92 -6.33 -4.59
C ILE A 29 4.87 -7.18 -3.89
N HIS A 30 5.20 -8.44 -3.66
CA HIS A 30 4.38 -9.36 -2.90
C HIS A 30 4.70 -9.29 -1.41
N THR A 31 3.71 -8.94 -0.61
CA THR A 31 3.86 -8.91 0.85
C THR A 31 3.82 -10.32 1.42
N ILE A 32 4.76 -10.67 2.27
CA ILE A 32 4.70 -11.87 3.13
C ILE A 32 3.70 -11.62 4.26
N ARG A 33 2.87 -12.60 4.59
CA ARG A 33 1.83 -12.52 5.62
C ARG A 33 1.81 -13.79 6.46
N THR A 34 1.76 -13.65 7.80
CA THR A 34 1.63 -14.81 8.70
C THR A 34 0.17 -15.10 9.09
N ARG A 35 -0.76 -14.22 8.76
CA ARG A 35 -2.20 -14.49 8.93
C ARG A 35 -2.72 -15.50 7.94
N ALA A 36 -3.85 -16.11 8.27
CA ALA A 36 -4.56 -17.02 7.36
C ALA A 36 -4.90 -16.36 6.00
N ILE A 37 -4.86 -17.15 4.95
CA ILE A 37 -5.25 -16.78 3.59
C ILE A 37 -6.73 -16.42 3.59
N ARG A 38 -7.09 -15.30 2.98
CA ARG A 38 -8.48 -14.84 2.83
C ARG A 38 -9.08 -15.35 1.53
N PRO A 39 -10.44 -15.42 1.43
CA PRO A 39 -11.09 -15.73 0.15
C PRO A 39 -10.57 -14.83 -0.99
N GLY A 40 -10.19 -15.45 -2.11
CA GLY A 40 -9.64 -14.75 -3.28
C GLY A 40 -8.14 -14.47 -3.22
N GLU A 41 -7.45 -14.75 -2.12
CA GLU A 41 -5.99 -14.71 -2.06
C GLU A 41 -5.40 -16.07 -2.48
N ILE A 42 -4.27 -16.04 -3.18
CA ILE A 42 -3.54 -17.21 -3.66
C ILE A 42 -2.06 -17.01 -3.34
N ASP A 43 -1.49 -18.00 -2.63
CA ASP A 43 -0.07 -17.97 -2.28
C ASP A 43 0.84 -17.91 -3.53
N GLY A 44 1.88 -17.07 -3.47
CA GLY A 44 2.78 -16.81 -4.58
C GLY A 44 2.21 -15.90 -5.70
N ILE A 45 0.89 -15.55 -5.65
CA ILE A 45 0.25 -14.69 -6.65
C ILE A 45 -0.22 -13.37 -6.02
N THR A 46 -1.00 -13.44 -4.95
CA THR A 46 -1.51 -12.23 -4.28
C THR A 46 -0.66 -11.80 -3.09
N GLY A 47 0.33 -12.58 -2.73
CA GLY A 47 1.28 -12.43 -1.64
C GLY A 47 1.88 -13.78 -1.28
N TYR A 48 2.84 -13.77 -0.38
CA TYR A 48 3.40 -14.98 0.21
C TYR A 48 2.77 -15.21 1.58
N PHE A 49 2.42 -16.47 1.88
CA PHE A 49 1.85 -16.83 3.16
C PHE A 49 2.78 -17.81 3.87
N MET A 50 3.17 -17.48 5.08
CA MET A 50 4.15 -18.21 5.89
C MET A 50 3.63 -18.34 7.32
N THR A 51 4.13 -19.31 8.06
CA THR A 51 4.02 -19.35 9.51
C THR A 51 4.94 -18.31 10.15
N GLU A 52 4.72 -18.01 11.43
CA GLU A 52 5.62 -17.12 12.21
C GLU A 52 7.06 -17.69 12.21
N ASP A 53 7.22 -19.01 12.42
CA ASP A 53 8.53 -19.67 12.46
C ASP A 53 9.25 -19.60 11.10
N GLU A 54 8.53 -19.75 10.00
CA GLU A 54 9.11 -19.60 8.65
C GLU A 54 9.58 -18.17 8.41
N LEU A 55 8.78 -17.17 8.81
CA LEU A 55 9.19 -15.77 8.69
C LEU A 55 10.40 -15.46 9.56
N ASP A 56 10.45 -15.95 10.80
CA ASP A 56 11.61 -15.78 11.69
C ASP A 56 12.87 -16.39 11.09
N ASN A 57 12.77 -17.55 10.44
CA ASN A 57 13.88 -18.15 9.71
C ASN A 57 14.36 -17.26 8.55
N GLU A 58 13.46 -16.65 7.79
CA GLU A 58 13.82 -15.71 6.71
C GLU A 58 14.47 -14.42 7.26
N ILE A 59 14.06 -13.95 8.43
CA ILE A 59 14.69 -12.82 9.12
C ILE A 59 16.12 -13.19 9.54
N VAL A 60 16.30 -14.36 10.17
CA VAL A 60 17.64 -14.86 10.59
C VAL A 60 18.57 -15.03 9.39
N ARG A 61 18.07 -15.52 8.26
CA ARG A 61 18.82 -15.61 6.98
C ARG A 61 19.16 -14.26 6.39
N GLY A 62 18.58 -13.18 6.91
CA GLY A 62 18.80 -11.83 6.41
C GLY A 62 18.05 -11.51 5.11
N ASN A 63 17.03 -12.26 4.73
CA ASN A 63 16.26 -12.09 3.49
C ASN A 63 15.18 -11.01 3.59
N ILE A 64 14.79 -10.60 4.81
CA ILE A 64 13.73 -9.62 5.05
C ILE A 64 14.31 -8.20 5.12
N ALA A 65 13.72 -7.29 4.35
CA ALA A 65 14.07 -5.86 4.37
C ALA A 65 13.42 -5.14 5.55
N ILE A 66 12.16 -5.45 5.81
CA ILE A 66 11.35 -4.83 6.88
C ILE A 66 10.17 -5.76 7.18
N ASP A 67 9.75 -5.79 8.46
CA ASP A 67 8.51 -6.43 8.88
C ASP A 67 7.77 -5.59 9.90
N PHE A 68 6.46 -5.81 9.99
CA PHE A 68 5.55 -5.11 10.89
C PHE A 68 4.49 -6.07 11.45
N SER A 69 4.11 -5.88 12.69
CA SER A 69 2.96 -6.58 13.30
C SER A 69 1.70 -5.73 13.15
N GLU A 70 0.70 -6.23 12.43
CA GLU A 70 -0.57 -5.57 12.18
C GLU A 70 -1.71 -6.59 11.95
N PHE A 71 -2.94 -6.18 12.23
CA PHE A 71 -4.15 -6.93 11.86
C PHE A 71 -4.12 -8.41 12.24
N GLY A 72 -3.50 -8.74 13.39
CA GLY A 72 -3.43 -10.10 13.91
C GLY A 72 -2.43 -11.02 13.20
N GLY A 73 -1.43 -10.46 12.52
CA GLY A 73 -0.33 -11.18 11.90
C GLY A 73 0.86 -10.28 11.64
N ARG A 74 1.93 -10.84 11.07
CA ARG A 74 3.08 -10.08 10.59
C ARG A 74 3.02 -9.91 9.08
N TYR A 75 3.54 -8.78 8.64
CA TYR A 75 3.66 -8.40 7.23
C TYR A 75 5.12 -8.05 6.96
N ALA A 76 5.72 -8.72 5.99
CA ALA A 76 7.15 -8.55 5.70
C ALA A 76 7.40 -8.40 4.20
N TYR A 77 8.59 -7.91 3.86
CA TYR A 77 8.99 -7.63 2.48
C TYR A 77 10.39 -8.13 2.22
N LEU A 78 10.59 -8.82 1.09
CA LEU A 78 11.86 -9.40 0.71
C LEU A 78 12.88 -8.33 0.30
N LYS A 79 14.12 -8.48 0.77
CA LYS A 79 15.25 -7.63 0.34
C LYS A 79 15.48 -7.70 -1.16
N SER A 80 15.30 -8.86 -1.77
CA SER A 80 15.48 -9.09 -3.20
C SER A 80 14.54 -8.24 -4.05
N GLU A 81 13.34 -7.91 -3.55
CA GLU A 81 12.39 -7.02 -4.24
C GLU A 81 12.64 -5.55 -3.89
N VAL A 82 12.75 -5.24 -2.57
CA VAL A 82 12.90 -3.86 -2.07
C VAL A 82 14.18 -3.19 -2.59
N PHE A 83 15.27 -3.95 -2.72
CA PHE A 83 16.57 -3.45 -3.16
C PHE A 83 16.95 -3.85 -4.58
N SER A 84 16.01 -4.41 -5.34
CA SER A 84 16.27 -4.73 -6.75
C SER A 84 16.51 -3.47 -7.59
N ASN A 85 17.11 -3.68 -8.76
CA ASN A 85 17.26 -2.62 -9.76
C ASN A 85 15.98 -2.36 -10.58
N ASP A 86 14.98 -3.24 -10.46
CA ASP A 86 13.69 -3.09 -11.11
C ASP A 86 12.84 -1.96 -10.48
N ASN A 87 11.84 -1.54 -11.20
CA ASN A 87 10.85 -0.62 -10.69
C ASN A 87 9.72 -1.40 -10.02
N HIS A 88 9.39 -1.01 -8.78
CA HIS A 88 8.36 -1.68 -8.02
C HIS A 88 7.34 -0.71 -7.43
N VAL A 89 6.11 -1.21 -7.24
CA VAL A 89 5.04 -0.57 -6.48
C VAL A 89 4.53 -1.53 -5.40
N PHE A 90 4.18 -0.99 -4.24
CA PHE A 90 3.57 -1.75 -3.16
C PHE A 90 2.57 -0.92 -2.35
N GLU A 91 1.75 -1.60 -1.59
CA GLU A 91 0.79 -0.98 -0.68
C GLU A 91 1.31 -1.07 0.74
N MET A 92 1.20 0.02 1.50
CA MET A 92 1.55 0.03 2.92
C MET A 92 0.47 0.69 3.76
N HIS A 93 0.43 0.33 5.04
CA HIS A 93 -0.29 1.13 6.01
C HIS A 93 0.50 2.42 6.30
N TYR A 94 -0.18 3.54 6.39
CA TYR A 94 0.45 4.86 6.49
C TYR A 94 1.30 5.05 7.77
N THR A 95 1.01 4.31 8.82
CA THR A 95 1.78 4.34 10.08
C THR A 95 3.21 3.85 9.92
N HIS A 96 3.50 3.06 8.87
CA HIS A 96 4.83 2.49 8.62
C HIS A 96 5.74 3.39 7.79
N ILE A 97 5.29 4.60 7.43
CA ILE A 97 6.07 5.52 6.58
C ILE A 97 7.47 5.80 7.14
N ASP A 98 7.60 6.00 8.46
CA ASP A 98 8.90 6.28 9.08
C ASP A 98 9.85 5.07 9.02
N GLY A 99 9.32 3.86 9.24
CA GLY A 99 10.08 2.61 9.11
C GLY A 99 10.59 2.43 7.67
N TRP A 100 9.71 2.63 6.70
CA TRP A 100 10.05 2.52 5.29
C TRP A 100 11.08 3.58 4.84
N LYS A 101 10.95 4.84 5.25
CA LYS A 101 11.91 5.89 4.92
C LYS A 101 13.30 5.64 5.54
N LYS A 102 13.39 4.91 6.67
CA LYS A 102 14.68 4.46 7.22
C LYS A 102 15.32 3.35 6.36
N VAL A 103 14.54 2.39 5.88
CA VAL A 103 15.02 1.26 5.06
C VAL A 103 15.31 1.68 3.62
N LYS A 104 14.47 2.51 3.03
CA LYS A 104 14.58 2.98 1.64
C LYS A 104 14.33 4.50 1.57
N PRO A 105 15.32 5.34 1.93
CA PRO A 105 15.13 6.80 2.01
C PRO A 105 14.68 7.46 0.72
N ASN A 106 15.08 6.91 -0.43
CA ASN A 106 14.72 7.38 -1.76
C ASN A 106 13.43 6.75 -2.33
N MET A 107 12.66 6.04 -1.51
CA MET A 107 11.33 5.56 -1.86
C MET A 107 10.39 6.75 -2.12
N ILE A 108 9.59 6.63 -3.16
CA ILE A 108 8.55 7.62 -3.48
C ILE A 108 7.26 7.19 -2.79
N SER A 109 6.73 8.04 -1.94
CA SER A 109 5.53 7.77 -1.15
C SER A 109 4.35 8.62 -1.61
N ILE A 110 3.23 7.96 -1.90
CA ILE A 110 1.99 8.59 -2.38
C ILE A 110 0.88 8.24 -1.40
N TYR A 111 0.24 9.26 -0.83
CA TYR A 111 -0.96 9.08 -0.01
C TYR A 111 -2.21 9.33 -0.84
N ILE A 112 -3.14 8.38 -0.82
CA ILE A 112 -4.39 8.45 -1.60
C ILE A 112 -5.55 8.76 -0.64
N LEU A 113 -6.31 9.79 -0.95
CA LEU A 113 -7.50 10.23 -0.21
C LEU A 113 -8.74 10.23 -1.10
N PRO A 114 -9.93 9.97 -0.58
CA PRO A 114 -11.16 10.36 -1.25
C PRO A 114 -11.43 11.86 -0.99
N ARG A 115 -11.96 12.61 -1.97
CA ARG A 115 -12.45 13.98 -1.71
C ARG A 115 -13.68 13.97 -0.80
N ASN A 116 -14.49 12.93 -0.94
CA ASN A 116 -15.64 12.66 -0.06
C ASN A 116 -15.46 11.29 0.60
N ILE A 117 -15.40 11.26 1.92
CA ILE A 117 -15.21 10.03 2.72
C ILE A 117 -16.29 8.98 2.44
N GLU A 118 -17.52 9.40 2.08
CA GLU A 118 -18.63 8.50 1.75
C GLU A 118 -18.30 7.56 0.58
N ILE A 119 -17.41 7.99 -0.33
CA ILE A 119 -16.95 7.15 -1.45
C ILE A 119 -16.21 5.91 -0.91
N ALA A 120 -15.28 6.10 0.04
CA ALA A 120 -14.55 4.99 0.65
C ALA A 120 -15.48 4.09 1.49
N ILE A 121 -16.44 4.68 2.21
CA ILE A 121 -17.45 3.95 3.00
C ILE A 121 -18.32 3.08 2.08
N ASN A 122 -18.83 3.63 0.99
CA ASN A 122 -19.64 2.89 0.02
C ASN A 122 -18.85 1.72 -0.60
N ASN A 123 -17.56 1.92 -0.83
CA ASN A 123 -16.66 0.84 -1.28
C ASN A 123 -16.51 -0.28 -0.24
N ILE A 124 -16.51 0.03 1.05
CA ILE A 124 -16.51 -1.00 2.10
C ILE A 124 -17.85 -1.76 2.12
N LYS A 125 -18.97 -1.04 2.06
CA LYS A 125 -20.32 -1.64 2.05
C LYS A 125 -20.54 -2.58 0.86
N SER A 126 -19.94 -2.27 -0.30
CA SER A 126 -20.07 -3.11 -1.51
C SER A 126 -19.33 -4.47 -1.42
N ARG A 127 -18.52 -4.69 -0.38
CA ARG A 127 -17.72 -5.92 -0.23
C ARG A 127 -18.48 -7.11 0.37
N ASN A 128 -19.76 -6.94 0.72
CA ASN A 128 -20.59 -7.98 1.32
C ASN A 128 -19.94 -8.64 2.57
N LEU A 129 -19.37 -7.83 3.43
CA LEU A 129 -18.78 -8.27 4.71
C LEU A 129 -19.90 -8.58 5.71
N SER A 130 -19.58 -9.36 6.78
CA SER A 130 -20.48 -9.43 7.93
C SER A 130 -20.68 -8.03 8.53
N LYS A 131 -21.82 -7.77 9.16
CA LYS A 131 -22.16 -6.45 9.72
C LYS A 131 -21.08 -5.93 10.67
N GLU A 132 -20.58 -6.80 11.55
CA GLU A 132 -19.52 -6.48 12.51
C GLU A 132 -18.22 -6.02 11.80
N LYS A 133 -17.79 -6.77 10.76
CA LYS A 133 -16.61 -6.41 9.97
C LYS A 133 -16.82 -5.16 9.14
N GLU A 134 -18.01 -4.94 8.62
CA GLU A 134 -18.35 -3.73 7.89
C GLU A 134 -18.22 -2.51 8.81
N ASP A 135 -18.84 -2.56 10.01
CA ASP A 135 -18.81 -1.48 10.98
C ASP A 135 -17.36 -1.18 11.46
N GLU A 136 -16.57 -2.23 11.72
CA GLU A 136 -15.15 -2.10 12.04
C GLU A 136 -14.38 -1.36 10.93
N ARG A 137 -14.58 -1.76 9.67
CA ARG A 137 -13.90 -1.14 8.53
C ARG A 137 -14.36 0.29 8.27
N ILE A 138 -15.63 0.60 8.48
CA ILE A 138 -16.13 1.98 8.38
C ILE A 138 -15.49 2.86 9.48
N LYS A 139 -15.39 2.34 10.70
CA LYS A 139 -14.69 3.04 11.79
C LYS A 139 -13.23 3.32 11.42
N GLU A 140 -12.51 2.33 10.89
CA GLU A 140 -11.15 2.54 10.35
C GLU A 140 -11.09 3.66 9.31
N VAL A 141 -12.04 3.72 8.38
CA VAL A 141 -12.09 4.78 7.36
C VAL A 141 -12.12 6.15 8.01
N TYR A 142 -13.02 6.36 8.99
CA TYR A 142 -13.12 7.64 9.71
C TYR A 142 -11.86 7.97 10.49
N GLU A 143 -11.30 7.01 11.22
CA GLU A 143 -10.09 7.20 12.01
C GLU A 143 -8.89 7.57 11.14
N GLN A 144 -8.65 6.83 10.06
CA GLN A 144 -7.55 7.06 9.14
C GLN A 144 -7.69 8.40 8.41
N TYR A 145 -8.90 8.72 7.93
CA TYR A 145 -9.18 9.97 7.24
C TYR A 145 -8.96 11.17 8.17
N ASN A 146 -9.59 11.16 9.35
CA ASN A 146 -9.48 12.25 10.31
C ASN A 146 -8.05 12.42 10.83
N ASN A 147 -7.36 11.32 11.13
CA ASN A 147 -5.96 11.37 11.56
C ASN A 147 -5.09 12.02 10.48
N PHE A 148 -5.23 11.64 9.22
CA PHE A 148 -4.44 12.22 8.15
C PHE A 148 -4.79 13.69 7.91
N MET A 149 -6.08 14.04 7.85
CA MET A 149 -6.53 15.41 7.57
C MET A 149 -6.11 16.40 8.66
N ASN A 150 -6.09 15.97 9.92
CA ASN A 150 -5.76 16.82 11.07
C ASN A 150 -4.27 16.78 11.47
N ASN A 151 -3.45 15.95 10.82
CA ASN A 151 -2.04 15.78 11.17
C ASN A 151 -1.11 16.26 10.04
N LYS A 152 -0.78 17.55 10.06
CA LYS A 152 0.11 18.14 9.05
C LYS A 152 1.51 17.53 9.04
N GLU A 153 2.02 17.09 10.18
CA GLU A 153 3.34 16.44 10.25
C GLU A 153 3.31 15.07 9.57
N LEU A 154 2.21 14.32 9.69
CA LEU A 154 2.02 13.09 8.94
C LEU A 154 1.93 13.36 7.42
N GLN A 155 1.19 14.39 7.02
CA GLN A 155 1.06 14.75 5.60
C GLN A 155 2.42 15.06 4.96
N LYS A 156 3.31 15.78 5.65
CA LYS A 156 4.66 16.13 5.17
C LYS A 156 5.58 14.93 4.94
N LYS A 157 5.26 13.76 5.51
CA LYS A 157 6.06 12.54 5.33
C LYS A 157 5.87 11.91 3.95
N PHE A 158 4.80 12.27 3.25
CA PHE A 158 4.50 11.76 1.91
C PHE A 158 4.98 12.72 0.83
N ASP A 159 5.58 12.18 -0.22
CA ASP A 159 6.10 12.97 -1.33
C ASP A 159 4.96 13.54 -2.18
N TYR A 160 3.83 12.81 -2.26
CA TYR A 160 2.63 13.23 -2.99
C TYR A 160 1.35 12.86 -2.22
N ILE A 161 0.35 13.72 -2.33
CA ILE A 161 -1.02 13.46 -1.90
C ILE A 161 -1.89 13.55 -3.14
N VAL A 162 -2.66 12.50 -3.42
CA VAL A 162 -3.55 12.42 -4.58
C VAL A 162 -4.97 12.08 -4.14
N TYR A 163 -5.95 12.45 -4.93
CA TYR A 163 -7.34 12.16 -4.64
C TYR A 163 -7.88 11.10 -5.58
N ASN A 164 -8.70 10.18 -5.03
CA ASN A 164 -9.42 9.18 -5.80
C ASN A 164 -10.93 9.30 -5.53
N ASP A 165 -11.66 9.71 -6.55
CA ASP A 165 -13.12 9.79 -6.55
C ASP A 165 -13.73 8.63 -7.37
N PHE A 166 -12.92 7.59 -7.70
CA PHE A 166 -13.30 6.41 -8.46
C PHE A 166 -13.90 6.73 -9.83
N ASN A 167 -13.35 7.75 -10.48
CA ASN A 167 -13.69 8.16 -11.84
C ASN A 167 -12.45 8.20 -12.74
N ASP A 168 -12.66 8.38 -14.04
CA ASP A 168 -11.57 8.39 -15.02
C ASP A 168 -10.61 9.57 -14.84
N ASP A 169 -11.08 10.70 -14.32
CA ASP A 169 -10.26 11.88 -14.07
C ASP A 169 -9.22 11.58 -12.98
N SER A 170 -9.65 11.01 -11.84
CA SER A 170 -8.74 10.64 -10.74
C SER A 170 -7.72 9.58 -11.19
N LYS A 171 -8.16 8.62 -12.01
CA LYS A 171 -7.26 7.62 -12.60
C LYS A 171 -6.22 8.29 -13.49
N THR A 172 -6.65 9.15 -14.38
CA THR A 172 -5.79 9.88 -15.32
C THR A 172 -4.79 10.76 -14.57
N GLU A 173 -5.22 11.44 -13.51
CA GLU A 173 -4.37 12.29 -12.67
C GLU A 173 -3.24 11.46 -12.03
N LEU A 174 -3.57 10.32 -11.40
CA LEU A 174 -2.56 9.44 -10.80
C LEU A 174 -1.60 8.87 -11.84
N LEU A 175 -2.10 8.32 -12.95
CA LEU A 175 -1.24 7.73 -13.99
C LEU A 175 -0.33 8.79 -14.63
N SER A 176 -0.82 10.02 -14.80
CA SER A 176 -0.01 11.15 -15.26
C SER A 176 1.08 11.51 -14.27
N LEU A 177 0.79 11.49 -12.96
CA LEU A 177 1.79 11.66 -11.91
C LEU A 177 2.87 10.58 -11.99
N ILE A 178 2.48 9.31 -12.08
CA ILE A 178 3.43 8.19 -12.20
C ILE A 178 4.30 8.34 -13.45
N GLY A 179 3.71 8.72 -14.59
CA GLY A 179 4.47 8.98 -15.82
C GLY A 179 5.54 10.07 -15.66
N ARG A 180 5.23 11.16 -14.94
CA ARG A 180 6.23 12.20 -14.61
C ARG A 180 7.32 11.68 -13.68
N ILE A 181 6.97 10.89 -12.68
CA ILE A 181 7.91 10.28 -11.74
C ILE A 181 8.88 9.36 -12.50
N VAL A 182 8.37 8.45 -13.34
CA VAL A 182 9.17 7.52 -14.14
C VAL A 182 10.13 8.28 -15.06
N LYS A 183 9.64 9.30 -15.77
CA LYS A 183 10.50 10.13 -16.64
C LYS A 183 11.64 10.77 -15.86
N LYS A 184 11.34 11.38 -14.71
CA LYS A 184 12.36 12.02 -13.88
C LYS A 184 13.41 11.01 -13.38
N TRP A 185 12.99 9.77 -13.06
CA TRP A 185 13.90 8.74 -12.55
C TRP A 185 14.87 8.18 -13.60
N ILE A 186 14.46 8.18 -14.88
CA ILE A 186 15.32 7.71 -15.99
C ILE A 186 16.49 8.67 -16.25
N PHE A 187 16.38 9.94 -15.86
CA PHE A 187 17.39 10.97 -16.08
C PHE A 187 18.26 11.27 -14.84
N LEU A 188 18.15 10.48 -13.77
CA LEU A 188 19.01 10.52 -12.57
C LEU A 188 19.97 9.34 -12.53
#